data_f66e600fd35a090a203ed41ea8df1cec
#
_entry.id   f66e600fd35a090a203ed41ea8df1cec
#
_cell.length_a   1.000
_cell.length_b   1.000
_cell.length_c   1.000
_cell.angle_alpha   90.00
_cell.angle_beta   90.00
_cell.angle_gamma   90.00
#
_symmetry.space_group_name_H-M   'P 1'
#
loop_
_entity.id
_entity.type
_entity.pdbx_description
1 polymer ?
#
loop_
_entity_poly.entity_id
_entity_poly.type
_entity_poly.pdbx_seq_one_letter_code
_entity_poly.pdbx_strand_id
1 'polypeptide(L)'
;MFRLSEPHGGALVNRFVAEDEAPELERRAARLPQITLDARELSDLELIATGAASPLTGFLGVRDYQSVLCRLRLANGTPWPVPFTLAVTLPQLASALRMGAAALRDEQGRLRGTIAVTDAFVRSAREEAAAMYGTDDPAHPGVRYLLSRPTGLIGGSVVALPVSETDDRAASPREIRASARRRRWMGLIGLATAEGLGCIEGTGDSEGALLGTHPVSVRHAPGRDALLHAIVLKNHGAREVFLEFERGDWLVVASRLDGVDLGMTPLLIGTRAARTSVRSAPAV
;
A
#
# COMPACT_ATOMS: atom_id res chain seq x y z
N MET A 1 21.70 -9.02 -18.95
CA MET A 1 20.70 -10.04 -18.55
C MET A 1 19.55 -9.30 -17.86
N PHE A 2 18.34 -9.36 -18.42
CA PHE A 2 17.15 -8.72 -17.87
C PHE A 2 16.85 -9.25 -16.47
N ARG A 3 16.76 -8.39 -15.49
CA ARG A 3 16.42 -8.78 -14.10
C ARG A 3 15.45 -7.77 -13.50
N LEU A 4 14.25 -8.22 -13.17
CA LEU A 4 13.35 -7.53 -12.26
C LEU A 4 13.72 -7.84 -10.82
N SER A 5 13.40 -6.93 -9.89
CA SER A 5 13.49 -7.25 -8.46
C SER A 5 12.55 -8.42 -8.13
N GLU A 6 12.93 -9.25 -7.16
CA GLU A 6 12.00 -10.21 -6.56
C GLU A 6 10.86 -9.47 -5.84
N PRO A 7 9.61 -9.97 -5.91
CA PRO A 7 8.54 -9.38 -5.12
C PRO A 7 8.86 -9.36 -3.63
N HIS A 8 8.40 -8.33 -2.94
CA HIS A 8 8.57 -8.25 -1.49
C HIS A 8 7.81 -9.39 -0.80
N GLY A 9 8.49 -10.13 0.08
CA GLY A 9 7.94 -11.35 0.69
C GLY A 9 7.92 -12.57 -0.23
N GLY A 10 8.58 -12.51 -1.41
CA GLY A 10 8.83 -13.65 -2.30
C GLY A 10 7.80 -13.86 -3.43
N ALA A 11 6.55 -13.47 -3.25
CA ALA A 11 5.50 -13.67 -4.25
C ALA A 11 4.54 -12.49 -4.36
N LEU A 12 4.05 -12.24 -5.57
CA LEU A 12 2.96 -11.27 -5.77
C LEU A 12 1.63 -11.88 -5.35
N VAL A 13 0.94 -11.18 -4.48
CA VAL A 13 -0.45 -11.45 -4.11
C VAL A 13 -1.38 -10.94 -5.22
N ASN A 14 -2.51 -11.61 -5.44
CA ASN A 14 -3.64 -11.13 -6.22
C ASN A 14 -4.92 -11.41 -5.42
N ARG A 15 -5.68 -10.36 -5.13
CA ARG A 15 -6.90 -10.51 -4.32
C ARG A 15 -8.15 -10.09 -5.08
N PHE A 16 -8.06 -9.87 -6.38
CA PHE A 16 -9.26 -9.72 -7.21
C PHE A 16 -9.99 -11.05 -7.34
N VAL A 17 -11.30 -10.98 -7.23
CA VAL A 17 -12.20 -12.08 -7.57
C VAL A 17 -12.09 -12.39 -9.07
N ALA A 18 -12.27 -13.64 -9.45
CA ALA A 18 -12.43 -13.99 -10.86
C ALA A 18 -13.72 -13.37 -11.42
N GLU A 19 -13.70 -13.01 -12.70
CA GLU A 19 -14.81 -12.26 -13.33
C GLU A 19 -16.14 -13.02 -13.25
N ASP A 20 -16.10 -14.33 -13.44
CA ASP A 20 -17.26 -15.23 -13.35
C ASP A 20 -17.77 -15.41 -11.92
N GLU A 21 -16.95 -15.17 -10.90
CA GLU A 21 -17.32 -15.24 -9.48
C GLU A 21 -17.85 -13.92 -8.93
N ALA A 22 -17.65 -12.79 -9.62
CA ALA A 22 -18.04 -11.46 -9.15
C ALA A 22 -19.54 -11.35 -8.80
N PRO A 23 -20.51 -11.88 -9.61
CA PRO A 23 -21.93 -11.81 -9.27
C PRO A 23 -22.28 -12.58 -7.98
N GLU A 24 -21.60 -13.67 -7.68
CA GLU A 24 -21.80 -14.41 -6.44
C GLU A 24 -21.26 -13.63 -5.25
N LEU A 25 -20.08 -13.01 -5.39
CA LEU A 25 -19.53 -12.15 -4.36
C LEU A 25 -20.48 -11.00 -4.01
N GLU A 26 -21.09 -10.36 -5.02
CA GLU A 26 -22.07 -9.28 -4.84
C GLU A 26 -23.33 -9.76 -4.07
N ARG A 27 -23.89 -10.90 -4.45
CA ARG A 27 -25.04 -11.49 -3.75
C ARG A 27 -24.74 -11.79 -2.29
N ARG A 28 -23.56 -12.32 -2.00
CA ARG A 28 -23.13 -12.60 -0.63
C ARG A 28 -22.88 -11.32 0.15
N ALA A 29 -22.20 -10.34 -0.44
CA ALA A 29 -21.88 -9.07 0.19
C ALA A 29 -23.12 -8.28 0.61
N ALA A 30 -24.25 -8.42 -0.11
CA ALA A 30 -25.49 -7.77 0.24
C ALA A 30 -26.08 -8.19 1.62
N ARG A 31 -25.66 -9.36 2.11
CA ARG A 31 -26.12 -9.92 3.40
C ARG A 31 -25.13 -9.68 4.55
N LEU A 32 -23.97 -9.13 4.26
CA LEU A 32 -22.89 -8.88 5.23
C LEU A 32 -23.04 -7.50 5.88
N PRO A 33 -22.46 -7.29 7.07
CA PRO A 33 -22.27 -5.96 7.63
C PRO A 33 -21.55 -5.07 6.64
N GLN A 34 -22.07 -3.85 6.44
CA GLN A 34 -21.52 -2.90 5.48
C GLN A 34 -20.53 -1.98 6.17
N ILE A 35 -19.32 -1.86 5.60
CA ILE A 35 -18.25 -0.97 6.07
C ILE A 35 -17.92 -0.01 4.94
N THR A 36 -18.01 1.28 5.19
CA THR A 36 -17.59 2.31 4.24
C THR A 36 -16.13 2.64 4.47
N LEU A 37 -15.35 2.47 3.42
CA LEU A 37 -13.93 2.80 3.37
C LEU A 37 -13.76 4.31 3.16
N ASP A 38 -12.84 4.92 3.89
CA ASP A 38 -12.36 6.24 3.50
C ASP A 38 -11.36 6.16 2.34
N ALA A 39 -10.92 7.31 1.83
CA ALA A 39 -10.00 7.37 0.70
C ALA A 39 -8.68 6.62 0.95
N ARG A 40 -8.17 6.63 2.20
CA ARG A 40 -6.94 5.92 2.57
C ARG A 40 -7.15 4.41 2.61
N GLU A 41 -8.21 3.96 3.26
CA GLU A 41 -8.57 2.54 3.35
C GLU A 41 -8.89 1.95 1.97
N LEU A 42 -9.51 2.74 1.08
CA LEU A 42 -9.76 2.35 -0.30
C LEU A 42 -8.45 2.20 -1.08
N SER A 43 -7.54 3.16 -0.97
CA SER A 43 -6.19 3.06 -1.57
C SER A 43 -5.44 1.83 -1.05
N ASP A 44 -5.51 1.54 0.26
CA ASP A 44 -4.89 0.36 0.85
C ASP A 44 -5.50 -0.94 0.30
N LEU A 45 -6.82 -1.01 0.17
CA LEU A 45 -7.50 -2.15 -0.44
C LEU A 45 -7.04 -2.38 -1.88
N GLU A 46 -6.90 -1.32 -2.67
CA GLU A 46 -6.42 -1.40 -4.06
C GLU A 46 -4.96 -1.87 -4.14
N LEU A 47 -4.08 -1.35 -3.29
CA LEU A 47 -2.69 -1.81 -3.20
C LEU A 47 -2.59 -3.30 -2.82
N ILE A 48 -3.44 -3.76 -1.89
CA ILE A 48 -3.53 -5.18 -1.52
C ILE A 48 -4.05 -6.01 -2.70
N ALA A 49 -5.14 -5.58 -3.31
CA ALA A 49 -5.83 -6.33 -4.35
C ALA A 49 -4.97 -6.53 -5.60
N THR A 50 -4.27 -5.48 -6.04
CA THR A 50 -3.36 -5.51 -7.19
C THR A 50 -2.06 -6.27 -6.91
N GLY A 51 -1.72 -6.49 -5.64
CA GLY A 51 -0.44 -7.03 -5.20
C GLY A 51 0.68 -6.01 -5.07
N ALA A 52 0.38 -4.72 -5.23
CA ALA A 52 1.34 -3.65 -4.99
C ALA A 52 1.80 -3.60 -3.51
N ALA A 53 0.92 -4.00 -2.58
CA ALA A 53 1.22 -4.17 -1.17
C ALA A 53 1.59 -5.62 -0.79
N SER A 54 2.09 -6.45 -1.73
CA SER A 54 2.59 -7.79 -1.36
C SER A 54 3.66 -7.70 -0.25
N PRO A 55 3.64 -8.59 0.74
CA PRO A 55 2.91 -9.86 0.80
C PRO A 55 1.53 -9.77 1.48
N LEU A 56 0.97 -8.58 1.73
CA LEU A 56 -0.31 -8.46 2.41
C LEU A 56 -1.44 -9.11 1.60
N THR A 57 -2.29 -9.87 2.29
CA THR A 57 -3.51 -10.47 1.73
C THR A 57 -4.78 -9.76 2.20
N GLY A 58 -4.64 -8.76 3.07
CA GLY A 58 -5.75 -8.00 3.65
C GLY A 58 -5.27 -7.02 4.72
N PHE A 59 -6.20 -6.52 5.50
CA PHE A 59 -5.92 -5.61 6.60
C PHE A 59 -5.33 -6.36 7.80
N LEU A 60 -4.42 -5.69 8.51
CA LEU A 60 -3.61 -6.31 9.55
C LEU A 60 -4.43 -6.70 10.78
N GLY A 61 -4.20 -7.92 11.29
CA GLY A 61 -4.63 -8.33 12.62
C GLY A 61 -3.70 -7.76 13.71
N VAL A 62 -4.08 -7.96 14.97
CA VAL A 62 -3.40 -7.35 16.12
C VAL A 62 -1.90 -7.66 16.19
N ARG A 63 -1.50 -8.89 15.85
CA ARG A 63 -0.10 -9.32 15.92
C ARG A 63 0.79 -8.57 14.92
N ASP A 64 0.35 -8.48 13.66
CA ASP A 64 1.06 -7.72 12.63
C ASP A 64 1.00 -6.21 12.90
N TYR A 65 -0.15 -5.69 13.31
CA TYR A 65 -0.34 -4.29 13.69
C TYR A 65 0.67 -3.85 14.75
N GLN A 66 0.75 -4.57 15.88
CA GLN A 66 1.69 -4.28 16.95
C GLN A 66 3.15 -4.41 16.50
N SER A 67 3.46 -5.45 15.73
CA SER A 67 4.80 -5.68 15.21
C SER A 67 5.25 -4.56 14.28
N VAL A 68 4.37 -4.09 13.38
CA VAL A 68 4.64 -2.98 12.45
C VAL A 68 4.87 -1.67 13.22
N LEU A 69 4.06 -1.36 14.21
CA LEU A 69 4.22 -0.15 15.01
C LEU A 69 5.57 -0.14 15.74
N CYS A 70 5.92 -1.24 16.39
CA CYS A 70 7.11 -1.32 17.24
C CYS A 70 8.40 -1.62 16.47
N ARG A 71 8.34 -2.41 15.41
CA ARG A 71 9.53 -3.02 14.76
C ARG A 71 9.65 -2.75 13.27
N LEU A 72 8.69 -2.07 12.62
CA LEU A 72 8.64 -1.89 11.16
C LEU A 72 8.65 -3.22 10.38
N ARG A 73 8.04 -4.27 10.94
CA ARG A 73 7.99 -5.62 10.36
C ARG A 73 6.66 -6.27 10.65
N LEU A 74 6.21 -7.10 9.75
CA LEU A 74 5.15 -8.07 10.02
C LEU A 74 5.61 -9.07 11.11
N ALA A 75 4.70 -9.79 11.72
CA ALA A 75 5.00 -10.76 12.76
C ALA A 75 5.93 -11.88 12.29
N ASN A 76 5.94 -12.19 10.99
CA ASN A 76 6.85 -13.14 10.37
C ASN A 76 8.26 -12.58 10.08
N GLY A 77 8.52 -11.32 10.44
CA GLY A 77 9.81 -10.66 10.24
C GLY A 77 9.98 -9.89 8.94
N THR A 78 9.04 -9.99 7.99
CA THR A 78 9.10 -9.24 6.72
C THR A 78 9.02 -7.74 7.00
N PRO A 79 9.94 -6.90 6.47
CA PRO A 79 9.88 -5.45 6.61
C PRO A 79 8.56 -4.89 6.12
N TRP A 80 7.90 -4.08 6.95
CA TRP A 80 6.65 -3.42 6.61
C TRP A 80 6.49 -2.16 7.45
N PRO A 81 6.43 -0.95 6.84
CA PRO A 81 6.61 0.28 7.60
C PRO A 81 5.36 0.85 8.25
N VAL A 82 4.18 0.61 7.68
CA VAL A 82 2.93 1.26 8.10
C VAL A 82 1.82 0.23 8.31
N PRO A 83 0.96 0.40 9.32
CA PRO A 83 -0.16 -0.50 9.49
C PRO A 83 -1.26 -0.21 8.45
N PHE A 84 -1.62 -1.20 7.64
CA PHE A 84 -2.81 -1.17 6.80
C PHE A 84 -3.99 -1.66 7.65
N THR A 85 -4.82 -0.71 8.13
CA THR A 85 -5.89 -0.97 9.10
C THR A 85 -7.26 -0.62 8.53
N LEU A 86 -8.26 -1.37 8.94
CA LEU A 86 -9.67 -1.11 8.65
C LEU A 86 -10.36 -0.67 9.93
N ALA A 87 -10.66 0.63 10.03
CA ALA A 87 -11.25 1.23 11.22
C ALA A 87 -12.77 1.17 11.17
N VAL A 88 -13.38 0.68 12.25
CA VAL A 88 -14.82 0.46 12.37
C VAL A 88 -15.33 0.93 13.72
N THR A 89 -16.61 1.29 13.80
CA THR A 89 -17.28 1.53 15.07
C THR A 89 -17.41 0.23 15.86
N LEU A 90 -17.56 0.32 17.19
CA LEU A 90 -17.71 -0.87 18.03
C LEU A 90 -18.93 -1.74 17.63
N PRO A 91 -20.09 -1.18 17.27
CA PRO A 91 -21.20 -1.99 16.74
C PRO A 91 -20.86 -2.71 15.43
N GLN A 92 -20.15 -2.04 14.50
CA GLN A 92 -19.69 -2.69 13.25
C GLN A 92 -18.69 -3.81 13.55
N LEU A 93 -17.73 -3.58 14.46
CA LEU A 93 -16.76 -4.58 14.90
C LEU A 93 -17.47 -5.83 15.43
N ALA A 94 -18.41 -5.66 16.36
CA ALA A 94 -19.17 -6.76 16.94
C ALA A 94 -19.99 -7.51 15.87
N SER A 95 -20.59 -6.79 14.92
CA SER A 95 -21.37 -7.39 13.84
C SER A 95 -20.49 -8.17 12.88
N ALA A 96 -19.37 -7.60 12.45
CA ALA A 96 -18.43 -8.23 11.53
C ALA A 96 -17.77 -9.48 12.15
N LEU A 97 -17.40 -9.41 13.42
CA LEU A 97 -16.85 -10.56 14.16
C LEU A 97 -17.87 -11.71 14.27
N ARG A 98 -19.13 -11.39 14.57
CA ARG A 98 -20.21 -12.39 14.66
C ARG A 98 -20.49 -13.06 13.30
N MET A 99 -20.43 -12.30 12.20
CA MET A 99 -20.67 -12.80 10.85
C MET A 99 -19.42 -13.46 10.24
N GLY A 100 -18.25 -13.25 10.81
CA GLY A 100 -16.97 -13.71 10.27
C GLY A 100 -16.55 -13.02 8.96
N ALA A 101 -17.32 -12.02 8.50
CA ALA A 101 -17.06 -11.29 7.26
C ALA A 101 -17.79 -9.94 7.25
N ALA A 102 -17.32 -9.03 6.36
CA ALA A 102 -17.99 -7.76 6.09
C ALA A 102 -17.84 -7.38 4.60
N ALA A 103 -18.77 -6.59 4.10
CA ALA A 103 -18.72 -5.98 2.78
C ALA A 103 -18.05 -4.61 2.86
N LEU A 104 -17.15 -4.35 1.92
CA LEU A 104 -16.36 -3.12 1.83
C LEU A 104 -16.91 -2.25 0.70
N ARG A 105 -17.34 -1.03 1.04
CA ARG A 105 -17.90 -0.07 0.09
C ARG A 105 -17.09 1.21 0.07
N ASP A 106 -17.07 1.88 -1.07
CA ASP A 106 -16.56 3.25 -1.16
C ASP A 106 -17.60 4.26 -0.62
N GLU A 107 -17.22 5.54 -0.55
CA GLU A 107 -18.09 6.63 -0.09
C GLU A 107 -19.32 6.83 -0.97
N GLN A 108 -19.30 6.36 -2.21
CA GLN A 108 -20.44 6.38 -3.14
C GLN A 108 -21.36 5.16 -2.97
N GLY A 109 -21.03 4.28 -2.00
CA GLY A 109 -21.80 3.06 -1.71
C GLY A 109 -21.56 1.90 -2.70
N ARG A 110 -20.63 2.03 -3.64
CA ARG A 110 -20.27 0.94 -4.56
C ARG A 110 -19.51 -0.14 -3.81
N LEU A 111 -19.85 -1.40 -4.07
CA LEU A 111 -19.13 -2.53 -3.51
C LEU A 111 -17.71 -2.59 -4.10
N ARG A 112 -16.72 -2.63 -3.22
CA ARG A 112 -15.29 -2.72 -3.59
C ARG A 112 -14.71 -4.10 -3.28
N GLY A 113 -15.37 -4.85 -2.41
CA GLY A 113 -14.95 -6.19 -2.05
C GLY A 113 -15.55 -6.67 -0.73
N THR A 114 -14.96 -7.71 -0.18
CA THR A 114 -15.29 -8.26 1.13
C THR A 114 -14.03 -8.56 1.94
N ILE A 115 -14.16 -8.61 3.24
CA ILE A 115 -13.12 -9.08 4.17
C ILE A 115 -13.63 -10.31 4.91
N ALA A 116 -12.80 -11.37 4.96
CA ALA A 116 -13.00 -12.47 5.90
C ALA A 116 -12.33 -12.09 7.22
N VAL A 117 -13.13 -11.87 8.26
CA VAL A 117 -12.65 -11.37 9.56
C VAL A 117 -11.98 -12.49 10.33
N THR A 118 -10.67 -12.35 10.53
CA THR A 118 -9.87 -13.29 11.32
C THR A 118 -9.46 -12.70 12.66
N ASP A 119 -9.53 -11.38 12.80
CA ASP A 119 -9.15 -10.68 14.01
C ASP A 119 -9.97 -9.39 14.19
N ALA A 120 -10.23 -9.01 15.44
CA ALA A 120 -10.95 -7.80 15.78
C ALA A 120 -10.47 -7.29 17.14
N PHE A 121 -10.05 -6.04 17.21
CA PHE A 121 -9.47 -5.45 18.41
C PHE A 121 -9.73 -3.95 18.50
N VAL A 122 -9.48 -3.38 19.67
CA VAL A 122 -9.60 -1.94 19.91
C VAL A 122 -8.19 -1.36 20.04
N ARG A 123 -7.93 -0.27 19.31
CA ARG A 123 -6.64 0.45 19.34
C ARG A 123 -6.72 1.67 20.26
N SER A 124 -5.59 2.10 20.75
CA SER A 124 -5.37 3.44 21.26
C SER A 124 -4.82 4.32 20.15
N ALA A 125 -5.62 5.28 19.66
CA ALA A 125 -5.20 6.18 18.59
C ALA A 125 -3.99 7.06 18.99
N ARG A 126 -3.86 7.40 20.29
CA ARG A 126 -2.71 8.16 20.80
C ARG A 126 -1.43 7.34 20.86
N GLU A 127 -1.52 6.08 21.30
CA GLU A 127 -0.36 5.18 21.30
C GLU A 127 0.10 4.86 19.86
N GLU A 128 -0.83 4.65 18.94
CA GLU A 128 -0.53 4.49 17.53
C GLU A 128 0.15 5.74 16.97
N ALA A 129 -0.36 6.93 17.27
CA ALA A 129 0.22 8.20 16.83
C ALA A 129 1.64 8.38 17.36
N ALA A 130 1.87 8.15 18.64
CA ALA A 130 3.20 8.22 19.25
C ALA A 130 4.19 7.23 18.60
N ALA A 131 3.75 6.00 18.29
CA ALA A 131 4.58 5.00 17.63
C ALA A 131 4.86 5.32 16.15
N MET A 132 3.88 5.91 15.44
CA MET A 132 3.99 6.25 14.02
C MET A 132 4.78 7.55 13.78
N TYR A 133 4.49 8.57 14.57
CA TYR A 133 4.92 9.96 14.32
C TYR A 133 5.88 10.51 15.39
N GLY A 134 6.08 9.80 16.50
CA GLY A 134 6.84 10.30 17.64
C GLY A 134 6.11 11.39 18.44
N THR A 135 4.85 11.65 18.13
CA THR A 135 4.00 12.65 18.79
C THR A 135 2.54 12.21 18.77
N ASP A 136 1.76 12.67 19.74
CA ASP A 136 0.29 12.55 19.74
C ASP A 136 -0.43 13.91 19.63
N ASP A 137 0.33 14.97 19.24
CA ASP A 137 -0.20 16.32 19.05
C ASP A 137 -1.17 16.37 17.85
N PRO A 138 -2.43 16.78 18.04
CA PRO A 138 -3.42 16.91 16.97
C PRO A 138 -3.06 17.95 15.88
N ALA A 139 -2.08 18.82 16.11
CA ALA A 139 -1.56 19.70 15.07
C ALA A 139 -0.89 18.92 13.92
N HIS A 140 -0.32 17.76 14.22
CA HIS A 140 0.24 16.87 13.21
C HIS A 140 -0.87 16.22 12.37
N PRO A 141 -0.84 16.31 11.02
CA PRO A 141 -1.96 15.86 10.16
C PRO A 141 -2.23 14.36 10.28
N GLY A 142 -1.21 13.51 10.43
CA GLY A 142 -1.37 12.08 10.65
C GLY A 142 -2.02 11.75 12.00
N VAL A 143 -1.68 12.49 13.07
CA VAL A 143 -2.32 12.34 14.38
C VAL A 143 -3.80 12.72 14.30
N ARG A 144 -4.10 13.86 13.69
CA ARG A 144 -5.49 14.33 13.49
C ARG A 144 -6.32 13.29 12.74
N TYR A 145 -5.76 12.68 11.68
CA TYR A 145 -6.42 11.59 10.98
C TYR A 145 -6.72 10.42 11.93
N LEU A 146 -5.73 9.92 12.68
CA LEU A 146 -5.94 8.78 13.59
C LEU A 146 -6.99 9.07 14.66
N LEU A 147 -7.00 10.29 15.23
CA LEU A 147 -7.96 10.70 16.25
C LEU A 147 -9.39 10.86 15.70
N SER A 148 -9.56 11.16 14.42
CA SER A 148 -10.87 11.27 13.77
C SER A 148 -11.49 9.92 13.42
N ARG A 149 -10.71 8.84 13.43
CA ARG A 149 -11.19 7.51 13.02
C ARG A 149 -11.72 6.69 14.21
N PRO A 150 -12.66 5.78 13.97
CA PRO A 150 -13.10 4.84 14.99
C PRO A 150 -11.94 4.04 15.60
N THR A 151 -12.12 3.58 16.83
CA THR A 151 -11.08 2.83 17.56
C THR A 151 -11.12 1.32 17.36
N GLY A 152 -12.24 0.77 16.89
CA GLY A 152 -12.32 -0.64 16.52
C GLY A 152 -11.53 -0.90 15.23
N LEU A 153 -10.75 -1.97 15.20
CA LEU A 153 -10.01 -2.42 14.01
C LEU A 153 -10.39 -3.85 13.68
N ILE A 154 -10.54 -4.13 12.40
CA ILE A 154 -10.77 -5.47 11.85
C ILE A 154 -9.59 -5.87 10.99
N GLY A 155 -9.04 -7.06 11.27
CA GLY A 155 -8.02 -7.72 10.47
C GLY A 155 -8.56 -8.94 9.74
N GLY A 156 -8.00 -9.21 8.56
CA GLY A 156 -8.37 -10.40 7.79
C GLY A 156 -8.06 -10.28 6.31
N SER A 157 -8.23 -11.38 5.59
CA SER A 157 -7.98 -11.41 4.15
C SER A 157 -9.14 -10.78 3.37
N VAL A 158 -8.79 -10.07 2.29
CA VAL A 158 -9.79 -9.42 1.41
C VAL A 158 -9.95 -10.18 0.10
N VAL A 159 -11.12 -10.02 -0.49
CA VAL A 159 -11.40 -10.32 -1.91
C VAL A 159 -12.01 -9.06 -2.50
N ALA A 160 -11.40 -8.50 -3.53
CA ALA A 160 -11.80 -7.23 -4.13
C ALA A 160 -12.45 -7.43 -5.49
N LEU A 161 -13.39 -6.56 -5.83
CA LEU A 161 -13.92 -6.44 -7.19
C LEU A 161 -12.97 -5.58 -8.03
N PRO A 162 -12.70 -5.97 -9.28
CA PRO A 162 -11.96 -5.12 -10.20
C PRO A 162 -12.66 -3.77 -10.37
N VAL A 163 -11.89 -2.70 -10.41
CA VAL A 163 -12.42 -1.39 -10.83
C VAL A 163 -12.71 -1.46 -12.32
N SER A 164 -13.86 -0.92 -12.75
CA SER A 164 -14.23 -0.89 -14.16
C SER A 164 -13.12 -0.25 -15.02
N GLU A 165 -12.91 -0.78 -16.23
CA GLU A 165 -11.85 -0.33 -17.17
C GLU A 165 -11.95 1.15 -17.58
N THR A 166 -13.07 1.82 -17.26
CA THR A 166 -13.29 3.24 -17.55
C THR A 166 -12.66 4.21 -16.55
N ASP A 167 -12.19 3.73 -15.39
CA ASP A 167 -11.45 4.54 -14.44
C ASP A 167 -9.95 4.48 -14.80
N ASP A 168 -9.24 5.59 -14.65
CA ASP A 168 -7.77 5.75 -14.81
C ASP A 168 -7.00 4.84 -13.82
N ARG A 169 -7.13 3.54 -14.01
CA ARG A 169 -6.53 2.53 -13.14
C ARG A 169 -5.02 2.43 -13.39
N ALA A 170 -4.25 2.64 -12.36
CA ALA A 170 -2.83 2.37 -12.40
C ALA A 170 -2.55 0.89 -12.77
N ALA A 171 -1.55 0.65 -13.62
CA ALA A 171 -1.19 -0.70 -14.01
C ALA A 171 -0.69 -1.51 -12.81
N SER A 172 -1.20 -2.72 -12.65
CA SER A 172 -0.81 -3.62 -11.57
C SER A 172 0.65 -4.08 -11.68
N PRO A 173 1.28 -4.53 -10.59
CA PRO A 173 2.62 -5.12 -10.63
C PRO A 173 2.77 -6.24 -11.64
N ARG A 174 1.75 -7.08 -11.81
CA ARG A 174 1.75 -8.19 -12.77
C ARG A 174 1.76 -7.68 -14.21
N GLU A 175 0.96 -6.68 -14.52
CA GLU A 175 0.88 -6.06 -15.86
C GLU A 175 2.20 -5.36 -16.22
N ILE A 176 2.78 -4.59 -15.30
CA ILE A 176 4.06 -3.91 -15.49
C ILE A 176 5.19 -4.92 -15.72
N ARG A 177 5.29 -5.94 -14.87
CA ARG A 177 6.29 -7.02 -15.03
C ARG A 177 6.13 -7.79 -16.33
N ALA A 178 4.90 -8.07 -16.75
CA ALA A 178 4.62 -8.71 -18.03
C ALA A 178 5.00 -7.81 -19.20
N SER A 179 4.68 -6.52 -19.15
CA SER A 179 5.04 -5.54 -20.16
C SER A 179 6.56 -5.40 -20.29
N ALA A 180 7.28 -5.29 -19.19
CA ALA A 180 8.73 -5.21 -19.18
C ALA A 180 9.40 -6.44 -19.81
N ARG A 181 8.88 -7.64 -19.55
CA ARG A 181 9.35 -8.89 -20.19
C ARG A 181 9.09 -8.91 -21.68
N ARG A 182 7.88 -8.53 -22.14
CA ARG A 182 7.53 -8.47 -23.57
C ARG A 182 8.42 -7.49 -24.33
N ARG A 183 8.68 -6.33 -23.73
CA ARG A 183 9.52 -5.26 -24.34
C ARG A 183 11.01 -5.53 -24.20
N ARG A 184 11.41 -6.60 -23.51
CA ARG A 184 12.82 -6.98 -23.26
C ARG A 184 13.65 -5.85 -22.65
N TRP A 185 13.04 -5.02 -21.80
CA TRP A 185 13.76 -3.95 -21.13
C TRP A 185 14.82 -4.48 -20.17
N MET A 186 15.97 -3.82 -20.09
CA MET A 186 17.10 -4.26 -19.26
C MET A 186 16.82 -4.14 -17.76
N GLY A 187 15.93 -3.25 -17.34
CA GLY A 187 15.53 -3.06 -15.96
C GLY A 187 14.31 -2.15 -15.82
N LEU A 188 13.89 -1.94 -14.60
CA LEU A 188 12.86 -0.99 -14.21
C LEU A 188 13.43 -0.07 -13.14
N ILE A 189 13.19 1.23 -13.31
CA ILE A 189 13.50 2.27 -12.33
C ILE A 189 12.18 2.77 -11.76
N GLY A 190 12.10 2.88 -10.45
CA GLY A 190 10.99 3.47 -9.74
C GLY A 190 11.31 4.88 -9.26
N LEU A 191 10.38 5.80 -9.39
CA LEU A 191 10.44 7.13 -8.81
C LEU A 191 9.24 7.33 -7.89
N ALA A 192 9.46 7.81 -6.67
CA ALA A 192 8.40 8.16 -5.75
C ALA A 192 8.61 9.56 -5.18
N THR A 193 7.53 10.34 -5.13
CA THR A 193 7.50 11.68 -4.54
C THR A 193 6.95 11.65 -3.13
N ALA A 194 7.27 12.65 -2.34
CA ALA A 194 6.72 12.83 -1.00
C ALA A 194 5.20 13.08 -1.00
N GLU A 195 4.62 13.44 -2.15
CA GLU A 195 3.18 13.68 -2.34
C GLU A 195 2.38 12.39 -2.61
N GLY A 196 3.04 11.22 -2.59
CA GLY A 196 2.38 9.94 -2.75
C GLY A 196 2.27 9.45 -4.20
N LEU A 197 2.92 10.10 -5.15
CA LEU A 197 2.97 9.65 -6.54
C LEU A 197 4.17 8.72 -6.76
N GLY A 198 3.92 7.59 -7.38
CA GLY A 198 4.96 6.66 -7.81
C GLY A 198 4.86 6.42 -9.32
N CYS A 199 5.98 6.49 -10.02
CA CYS A 199 6.05 6.14 -11.43
C CYS A 199 7.13 5.09 -11.68
N ILE A 200 7.01 4.37 -12.80
CA ILE A 200 7.95 3.31 -13.18
C ILE A 200 8.33 3.51 -14.64
N GLU A 201 9.62 3.57 -14.86
CA GLU A 201 10.22 3.69 -16.19
C GLU A 201 11.00 2.44 -16.57
N GLY A 202 10.90 2.04 -17.82
CA GLY A 202 11.72 0.97 -18.38
C GLY A 202 13.06 1.50 -18.85
N THR A 203 14.13 0.74 -18.63
CA THR A 203 15.48 1.04 -19.12
C THR A 203 15.86 0.07 -20.23
N GLY A 204 16.43 0.57 -21.36
CA GLY A 204 16.85 -0.25 -22.49
C GLY A 204 17.20 0.61 -23.72
N ASP A 205 17.39 -0.05 -24.87
CA ASP A 205 17.78 0.61 -26.13
C ASP A 205 16.68 1.49 -26.75
N SER A 206 15.45 1.42 -26.26
CA SER A 206 14.36 2.34 -26.59
C SER A 206 14.19 3.33 -25.44
N GLU A 207 13.99 4.61 -25.77
CA GLU A 207 13.74 5.68 -24.80
C GLU A 207 12.72 5.24 -23.73
N GLY A 208 13.01 5.56 -22.47
CA GLY A 208 12.23 5.14 -21.32
C GLY A 208 10.75 5.53 -21.47
N ALA A 209 9.89 4.54 -21.44
CA ALA A 209 8.45 4.77 -21.48
C ALA A 209 7.91 4.64 -20.05
N LEU A 210 7.16 5.65 -19.63
CA LEU A 210 6.39 5.60 -18.39
C LEU A 210 5.41 4.43 -18.44
N LEU A 211 5.47 3.53 -17.45
CA LEU A 211 4.61 2.33 -17.38
C LEU A 211 3.40 2.50 -16.49
N GLY A 212 3.34 3.56 -15.75
CA GLY A 212 2.20 3.84 -14.89
C GLY A 212 2.59 4.59 -13.62
N THR A 213 1.59 5.17 -13.01
CA THR A 213 1.67 5.80 -11.69
C THR A 213 0.83 5.00 -10.72
N HIS A 214 1.30 4.86 -9.49
CA HIS A 214 0.52 4.20 -8.45
C HIS A 214 0.41 5.14 -7.25
N PRO A 215 -0.75 5.75 -7.03
CA PRO A 215 -0.93 6.63 -5.89
C PRO A 215 -0.90 5.81 -4.60
N VAL A 216 -0.03 6.21 -3.69
CA VAL A 216 0.02 5.69 -2.33
C VAL A 216 -0.45 6.79 -1.40
N SER A 217 -1.46 6.52 -0.58
CA SER A 217 -1.95 7.52 0.37
C SER A 217 -0.85 7.93 1.35
N VAL A 218 -0.57 9.23 1.41
CA VAL A 218 0.44 9.80 2.32
C VAL A 218 0.02 9.60 3.77
N ARG A 219 0.93 9.07 4.59
CA ARG A 219 0.69 8.84 6.03
C ARG A 219 1.20 9.99 6.90
N HIS A 220 1.94 10.94 6.31
CA HIS A 220 2.67 11.99 7.04
C HIS A 220 3.73 11.44 7.99
N ALA A 221 4.34 10.32 7.63
CA ALA A 221 5.45 9.68 8.33
C ALA A 221 6.63 9.48 7.35
N PRO A 222 7.39 10.55 7.00
CA PRO A 222 8.23 10.58 5.80
C PRO A 222 9.13 9.37 5.60
N GLY A 223 9.87 8.93 6.62
CA GLY A 223 10.72 7.74 6.50
C GLY A 223 9.93 6.43 6.30
N ARG A 224 8.76 6.30 6.94
CA ARG A 224 7.87 5.15 6.75
C ARG A 224 7.20 5.19 5.39
N ASP A 225 6.78 6.37 4.94
CA ASP A 225 6.19 6.59 3.61
C ASP A 225 7.23 6.25 2.53
N ALA A 226 8.48 6.71 2.67
CA ALA A 226 9.58 6.37 1.75
C ALA A 226 9.77 4.85 1.61
N LEU A 227 9.78 4.12 2.74
CA LEU A 227 9.92 2.67 2.71
C LEU A 227 8.69 1.98 2.07
N LEU A 228 7.48 2.48 2.32
CA LEU A 228 6.28 1.94 1.69
C LEU A 228 6.33 2.10 0.17
N HIS A 229 6.69 3.29 -0.31
CA HIS A 229 6.88 3.52 -1.74
C HIS A 229 7.94 2.60 -2.35
N ALA A 230 9.07 2.44 -1.67
CA ALA A 230 10.13 1.54 -2.10
C ALA A 230 9.62 0.09 -2.27
N ILE A 231 8.83 -0.40 -1.30
CA ILE A 231 8.23 -1.74 -1.35
C ILE A 231 7.22 -1.85 -2.52
N VAL A 232 6.35 -0.86 -2.70
CA VAL A 232 5.39 -0.83 -3.80
C VAL A 232 6.11 -0.87 -5.16
N LEU A 233 7.11 -0.02 -5.37
CA LEU A 233 7.89 0.01 -6.60
C LEU A 233 8.69 -1.29 -6.83
N LYS A 234 9.24 -1.87 -5.77
CA LYS A 234 9.85 -3.21 -5.82
C LYS A 234 8.86 -4.28 -6.29
N ASN A 235 7.64 -4.26 -5.79
CA ASN A 235 6.60 -5.19 -6.23
C ASN A 235 6.28 -5.04 -7.71
N HIS A 236 6.35 -3.83 -8.25
CA HIS A 236 6.25 -3.59 -9.69
C HIS A 236 7.47 -4.08 -10.49
N GLY A 237 8.58 -4.38 -9.83
CA GLY A 237 9.78 -4.93 -10.45
C GLY A 237 10.98 -3.99 -10.49
N ALA A 238 10.87 -2.79 -9.95
CA ALA A 238 11.97 -1.83 -9.89
C ALA A 238 13.13 -2.39 -9.05
N ARG A 239 14.35 -2.24 -9.55
CA ARG A 239 15.59 -2.59 -8.85
C ARG A 239 16.25 -1.37 -8.23
N GLU A 240 16.15 -0.25 -8.90
CA GLU A 240 16.58 1.05 -8.43
C GLU A 240 15.35 1.89 -8.16
N VAL A 241 15.31 2.52 -7.02
CA VAL A 241 14.17 3.31 -6.57
C VAL A 241 14.66 4.67 -6.14
N PHE A 242 14.24 5.71 -6.87
CA PHE A 242 14.51 7.10 -6.53
C PHE A 242 13.39 7.61 -5.64
N LEU A 243 13.76 8.07 -4.45
CA LEU A 243 12.83 8.53 -3.42
C LEU A 243 13.05 10.01 -3.14
N GLU A 244 12.04 10.83 -3.39
CA GLU A 244 12.03 12.26 -3.06
C GLU A 244 11.70 12.47 -1.58
N PHE A 245 12.61 12.06 -0.71
CA PHE A 245 12.49 12.18 0.74
C PHE A 245 13.78 12.72 1.36
N GLU A 246 13.67 13.32 2.54
CA GLU A 246 14.84 13.79 3.25
C GLU A 246 15.69 12.61 3.76
N ARG A 247 17.01 12.74 3.60
CA ARG A 247 17.94 11.68 3.99
C ARG A 247 17.83 11.33 5.49
N GLY A 248 17.54 12.32 6.34
CA GLY A 248 17.37 12.12 7.77
C GLY A 248 16.19 11.18 8.08
N ASP A 249 15.06 11.38 7.44
CA ASP A 249 13.85 10.56 7.62
C ASP A 249 14.09 9.11 7.22
N TRP A 250 14.80 8.90 6.10
CA TRP A 250 15.18 7.55 5.66
C TRP A 250 16.12 6.86 6.65
N LEU A 251 17.13 7.56 7.15
CA LEU A 251 18.10 6.98 8.09
C LEU A 251 17.45 6.50 9.39
N VAL A 252 16.44 7.21 9.89
CA VAL A 252 15.67 6.79 11.07
C VAL A 252 14.98 5.44 10.83
N VAL A 253 14.38 5.24 9.67
CA VAL A 253 13.73 3.98 9.33
C VAL A 253 14.74 2.89 9.01
N ALA A 254 15.77 3.20 8.23
CA ALA A 254 16.82 2.26 7.85
C ALA A 254 17.57 1.68 9.05
N SER A 255 17.88 2.51 10.06
CA SER A 255 18.53 2.06 11.30
C SER A 255 17.69 1.05 12.09
N ARG A 256 16.37 1.11 12.00
CA ARG A 256 15.46 0.16 12.66
C ARG A 256 15.27 -1.14 11.87
N LEU A 257 15.67 -1.16 10.59
CA LEU A 257 15.62 -2.36 9.75
C LEU A 257 16.87 -3.24 9.90
N ASP A 258 17.92 -2.72 10.49
CA ASP A 258 19.18 -3.36 10.92
C ASP A 258 19.65 -4.49 9.97
N GLY A 259 20.42 -4.13 8.94
CA GLY A 259 21.05 -5.08 8.00
C GLY A 259 20.10 -5.84 7.06
N VAL A 260 18.81 -5.46 7.00
CA VAL A 260 17.87 -6.10 6.08
C VAL A 260 18.17 -5.68 4.66
N ASP A 261 18.52 -6.65 3.83
CA ASP A 261 18.53 -6.47 2.39
C ASP A 261 17.10 -6.36 1.84
N LEU A 262 16.72 -5.17 1.42
CA LEU A 262 15.43 -4.96 0.77
C LEU A 262 15.38 -5.53 -0.65
N GLY A 263 16.50 -6.04 -1.18
CA GLY A 263 16.61 -6.58 -2.54
C GLY A 263 16.39 -5.51 -3.62
N MET A 264 16.65 -4.25 -3.29
CA MET A 264 16.61 -3.09 -4.17
C MET A 264 17.61 -2.03 -3.68
N THR A 265 17.98 -1.11 -4.56
CA THR A 265 18.86 0.02 -4.23
C THR A 265 18.03 1.30 -4.11
N PRO A 266 17.76 1.80 -2.90
CA PRO A 266 17.10 3.09 -2.72
C PRO A 266 18.13 4.22 -2.96
N LEU A 267 17.75 5.15 -3.81
CA LEU A 267 18.50 6.35 -4.12
C LEU A 267 17.67 7.56 -3.66
N LEU A 268 18.17 8.28 -2.65
CA LEU A 268 17.48 9.44 -2.12
C LEU A 268 17.81 10.68 -2.96
N ILE A 269 16.78 11.32 -3.48
CA ILE A 269 16.89 12.59 -4.18
C ILE A 269 16.30 13.65 -3.25
N GLY A 270 17.13 14.57 -2.77
CA GLY A 270 16.62 15.70 -1.98
C GLY A 270 15.58 16.50 -2.77
N THR A 271 14.53 16.96 -2.09
CA THR A 271 13.34 17.63 -2.66
C THR A 271 13.63 18.76 -3.64
N ARG A 272 14.83 19.32 -3.63
CA ARG A 272 15.27 20.42 -4.52
C ARG A 272 15.75 19.95 -5.90
N ALA A 273 16.27 18.72 -6.01
CA ALA A 273 16.81 18.17 -7.27
C ALA A 273 15.71 17.53 -8.15
N ALA A 274 14.69 16.96 -7.56
CA ALA A 274 13.59 16.28 -8.26
C ALA A 274 12.73 17.25 -9.10
N ARG A 275 12.57 18.51 -8.67
CA ARG A 275 11.83 19.53 -9.44
C ARG A 275 12.42 19.88 -10.79
N THR A 276 13.70 19.59 -11.02
CA THR A 276 14.38 19.91 -12.29
C THR A 276 14.31 18.73 -13.27
N SER A 277 14.30 17.48 -12.81
CA SER A 277 14.27 16.29 -13.67
C SER A 277 12.87 15.96 -14.21
N VAL A 278 11.81 16.28 -13.46
CA VAL A 278 10.41 16.01 -13.87
C VAL A 278 9.92 17.07 -14.89
N ARG A 279 10.56 18.26 -14.96
CA ARG A 279 10.20 19.30 -15.94
C ARG A 279 10.73 19.08 -17.35
N SER A 280 11.59 18.11 -17.57
CA SER A 280 12.16 17.80 -18.89
C SER A 280 11.47 16.66 -19.62
N ALA A 281 10.43 16.06 -19.07
CA ALA A 281 9.58 15.14 -19.81
C ALA A 281 8.58 15.95 -20.67
N PRO A 282 8.57 15.81 -22.00
CA PRO A 282 7.59 16.48 -22.84
C PRO A 282 6.20 15.94 -22.50
N ALA A 283 5.25 16.87 -22.28
CA ALA A 283 3.85 16.55 -22.23
C ALA A 283 3.42 15.96 -23.60
N VAL A 284 2.92 14.74 -23.59
CA VAL A 284 2.18 14.15 -24.71
C VAL A 284 0.74 13.95 -24.25
#